data_edd9a6633f40dd7f56a38555d921a3e2
#
_entry.id   edd9a6633f40dd7f56a38555d921a3e2
#
_cell.length_a   1.000
_cell.length_b   1.000
_cell.length_c   1.000
_cell.angle_alpha   90.00
_cell.angle_beta   90.00
_cell.angle_gamma   90.00
#
_symmetry.space_group_name_H-M   'P 1'
#
loop_
_entity.id
_entity.type
_entity.pdbx_description
1 polymer ?
#
loop_
_entity_poly.entity_id
_entity_poly.type
_entity_poly.pdbx_seq_one_letter_code
_entity_poly.pdbx_strand_id
1 'polypeptide(L)'
;MTVEEAITKSGITPSASYTGIETADDFIFAIQTESAKQTKENTWIVCADHVKEHSGALNASTNSDTFIRTGPTDTKSATQRTLSVNGNRCVGDAFQDFLLSHKIKYGTGSDVVVPYIYFSLRTGKGEKGTCTLIVTSDVGGSAGSPATFACDVKGIGTPDEFDYTAAAG
;
A
#
# COMPACT_ATOMS: atom_id res chain seq x y z
N MET A 1 -9.14 -9.99 5.53
CA MET A 1 -9.65 -10.25 4.16
C MET A 1 -8.45 -10.38 3.24
N THR A 2 -8.42 -11.42 2.41
CA THR A 2 -7.38 -11.62 1.39
C THR A 2 -7.70 -10.84 0.11
N VAL A 3 -6.72 -10.72 -0.79
CA VAL A 3 -6.91 -10.08 -2.12
C VAL A 3 -8.00 -10.79 -2.91
N GLU A 4 -8.02 -12.13 -2.92
CA GLU A 4 -9.02 -12.94 -3.62
C GLU A 4 -10.44 -12.71 -3.07
N GLU A 5 -10.58 -12.67 -1.74
CA GLU A 5 -11.85 -12.35 -1.09
C GLU A 5 -12.33 -10.93 -1.41
N ALA A 6 -11.40 -9.96 -1.45
CA ALA A 6 -11.73 -8.56 -1.77
C ALA A 6 -12.25 -8.42 -3.21
N ILE A 7 -11.61 -9.08 -4.16
CA ILE A 7 -12.04 -9.08 -5.56
C ILE A 7 -13.39 -9.75 -5.72
N THR A 8 -13.58 -10.92 -5.11
CA THR A 8 -14.85 -11.64 -5.13
C THR A 8 -15.98 -10.79 -4.53
N LYS A 9 -15.72 -10.16 -3.39
CA LYS A 9 -16.70 -9.29 -2.72
C LYS A 9 -17.04 -8.04 -3.52
N SER A 10 -16.08 -7.48 -4.25
CA SER A 10 -16.30 -6.29 -5.10
C SER A 10 -17.19 -6.57 -6.31
N GLY A 11 -17.24 -7.82 -6.77
CA GLY A 11 -17.92 -8.20 -8.00
C GLY A 11 -17.29 -7.64 -9.27
N ILE A 12 -16.10 -7.05 -9.17
CA ILE A 12 -15.38 -6.44 -10.29
C ILE A 12 -14.43 -7.49 -10.88
N THR A 13 -14.50 -7.66 -12.20
CA THR A 13 -13.51 -8.44 -12.95
C THR A 13 -12.50 -7.48 -13.57
N PRO A 14 -11.23 -7.54 -13.18
CA PRO A 14 -10.20 -6.68 -13.75
C PRO A 14 -10.09 -6.83 -15.27
N SER A 15 -9.99 -5.71 -15.98
CA SER A 15 -9.88 -5.68 -17.44
C SER A 15 -8.86 -4.62 -17.86
N ALA A 16 -7.80 -5.03 -18.54
CA ALA A 16 -6.78 -4.13 -19.07
C ALA A 16 -7.33 -3.12 -20.10
N SER A 17 -8.53 -3.34 -20.63
CA SER A 17 -9.21 -2.45 -21.57
C SER A 17 -10.22 -1.51 -20.90
N TYR A 18 -10.29 -1.49 -19.57
CA TYR A 18 -11.19 -0.59 -18.85
C TYR A 18 -10.91 0.88 -19.20
N THR A 19 -11.98 1.62 -19.45
CA THR A 19 -11.94 3.07 -19.66
C THR A 19 -12.98 3.72 -18.75
N GLY A 20 -12.57 4.67 -17.94
CA GLY A 20 -13.46 5.35 -17.01
C GLY A 20 -12.71 6.04 -15.89
N ILE A 21 -13.44 6.66 -14.98
CA ILE A 21 -12.89 7.29 -13.78
C ILE A 21 -12.76 6.21 -12.70
N GLU A 22 -11.59 6.10 -12.12
CA GLU A 22 -11.34 5.28 -10.93
C GLU A 22 -11.56 6.09 -9.66
N THR A 23 -12.05 5.44 -8.62
CA THR A 23 -12.17 6.01 -7.28
C THR A 23 -11.11 5.43 -6.34
N ALA A 24 -10.91 6.01 -5.17
CA ALA A 24 -9.97 5.47 -4.19
C ALA A 24 -10.33 4.03 -3.77
N ASP A 25 -11.62 3.68 -3.79
CA ASP A 25 -12.11 2.34 -3.44
C ASP A 25 -11.78 1.29 -4.51
N ASP A 26 -11.42 1.72 -5.71
CA ASP A 26 -11.01 0.82 -6.80
C ASP A 26 -9.56 0.32 -6.63
N PHE A 27 -8.80 0.87 -5.69
CA PHE A 27 -7.41 0.47 -5.46
C PHE A 27 -7.29 -0.48 -4.27
N ILE A 28 -6.52 -1.54 -4.46
CA ILE A 28 -6.14 -2.48 -3.40
C ILE A 28 -4.70 -2.22 -2.99
N PHE A 29 -4.50 -2.02 -1.69
CA PHE A 29 -3.22 -2.14 -1.02
C PHE A 29 -3.23 -3.40 -0.17
N ALA A 30 -2.29 -4.32 -0.40
CA ALA A 30 -2.17 -5.56 0.35
C ALA A 30 -0.71 -5.86 0.71
N ILE A 31 -0.52 -6.51 1.84
CA ILE A 31 0.80 -6.90 2.34
C ILE A 31 0.86 -8.39 2.65
N GLN A 32 2.06 -8.95 2.54
CA GLN A 32 2.34 -10.30 3.01
C GLN A 32 2.66 -10.27 4.52
N THR A 33 1.81 -10.86 5.33
CA THR A 33 2.00 -10.93 6.79
C THR A 33 2.67 -12.23 7.25
N GLU A 34 2.49 -13.32 6.48
CA GLU A 34 3.02 -14.65 6.78
C GLU A 34 3.63 -15.28 5.51
N SER A 35 4.94 -15.15 5.32
CA SER A 35 5.63 -15.65 4.11
C SER A 35 5.48 -17.14 3.88
N ALA A 36 5.38 -17.96 4.93
CA ALA A 36 5.25 -19.41 4.82
C ALA A 36 3.88 -19.88 4.27
N LYS A 37 2.82 -19.09 4.49
CA LYS A 37 1.45 -19.43 4.10
C LYS A 37 0.98 -18.66 2.87
N GLN A 38 1.47 -17.44 2.71
CA GLN A 38 1.03 -16.49 1.69
C GLN A 38 2.02 -16.47 0.51
N THR A 39 2.16 -17.59 -0.17
CA THR A 39 3.11 -17.76 -1.27
C THR A 39 2.68 -17.07 -2.56
N LYS A 40 1.39 -16.76 -2.71
CA LYS A 40 0.81 -16.06 -3.87
C LYS A 40 0.14 -14.77 -3.42
N GLU A 41 0.17 -13.76 -4.28
CA GLU A 41 -0.35 -12.41 -4.01
C GLU A 41 -1.84 -12.40 -3.70
N ASN A 42 -2.63 -13.31 -4.29
CA ASN A 42 -4.06 -13.43 -4.01
C ASN A 42 -4.38 -13.80 -2.55
N THR A 43 -3.41 -14.37 -1.81
CA THR A 43 -3.55 -14.72 -0.40
C THR A 43 -3.08 -13.64 0.58
N TRP A 44 -2.52 -12.53 0.06
CA TRP A 44 -2.05 -11.43 0.90
C TRP A 44 -3.20 -10.67 1.53
N ILE A 45 -2.92 -10.02 2.65
CA ILE A 45 -3.94 -9.35 3.46
C ILE A 45 -4.16 -7.92 2.97
N VAL A 46 -5.40 -7.60 2.66
CA VAL A 46 -5.82 -6.29 2.15
C VAL A 46 -6.01 -5.31 3.29
N CYS A 47 -5.54 -4.08 3.08
CA CYS A 47 -5.81 -2.92 3.90
C CYS A 47 -7.16 -2.31 3.49
N ALA A 48 -8.25 -2.75 4.10
CA ALA A 48 -9.59 -2.35 3.71
C ALA A 48 -10.52 -2.01 4.87
N ASP A 49 -10.63 -2.88 5.87
CA ASP A 49 -11.65 -2.75 6.89
C ASP A 49 -11.42 -1.53 7.80
N HIS A 50 -12.41 -0.63 7.86
CA HIS A 50 -12.38 0.62 8.63
C HIS A 50 -11.21 1.57 8.30
N VAL A 51 -10.57 1.39 7.16
CA VAL A 51 -9.58 2.32 6.62
C VAL A 51 -10.32 3.45 5.90
N LYS A 52 -9.94 4.69 6.19
CA LYS A 52 -10.56 5.89 5.60
C LYS A 52 -9.79 6.37 4.37
N GLU A 53 -8.49 6.12 4.36
CA GLU A 53 -7.60 6.65 3.35
C GLU A 53 -6.35 5.77 3.19
N HIS A 54 -5.94 5.58 1.94
CA HIS A 54 -4.63 5.09 1.55
C HIS A 54 -4.12 5.96 0.41
N SER A 55 -3.55 7.12 0.75
CA SER A 55 -3.03 8.06 -0.25
C SER A 55 -1.60 7.75 -0.64
N GLY A 56 -1.33 7.79 -1.94
CA GLY A 56 -0.02 7.51 -2.51
C GLY A 56 0.75 8.75 -2.91
N ALA A 57 2.07 8.77 -2.64
CA ALA A 57 2.99 9.79 -3.10
C ALA A 57 4.23 9.15 -3.76
N LEU A 58 4.74 9.83 -4.77
CA LEU A 58 6.01 9.52 -5.42
C LEU A 58 6.99 10.64 -5.06
N ASN A 59 7.74 10.49 -3.98
CA ASN A 59 8.68 11.49 -3.49
C ASN A 59 9.91 11.51 -4.41
N ALA A 60 9.85 12.31 -5.47
CA ALA A 60 10.94 12.45 -6.42
C ALA A 60 12.02 13.39 -5.88
N SER A 61 13.27 12.98 -5.99
CA SER A 61 14.43 13.82 -5.76
C SER A 61 14.95 14.32 -7.10
N THR A 62 15.27 15.62 -7.17
CA THR A 62 15.80 16.27 -8.37
C THR A 62 17.09 17.02 -8.08
N ASN A 63 18.01 17.01 -9.05
CA ASN A 63 19.18 17.86 -9.06
C ASN A 63 18.97 18.94 -10.12
N SER A 64 19.18 20.20 -9.73
CA SER A 64 19.02 21.35 -10.63
C SER A 64 20.38 21.95 -10.96
N ASP A 65 20.71 22.05 -12.25
CA ASP A 65 21.92 22.69 -12.77
C ASP A 65 21.55 23.81 -13.74
N THR A 66 22.38 24.86 -13.77
CA THR A 66 22.20 25.94 -14.73
C THR A 66 23.40 26.01 -15.65
N PHE A 67 23.16 25.81 -16.92
CA PHE A 67 24.19 25.85 -17.96
C PHE A 67 24.18 27.16 -18.72
N ILE A 68 25.36 27.64 -19.15
CA ILE A 68 25.55 28.96 -19.78
C ILE A 68 24.70 29.15 -21.04
N ARG A 69 24.46 28.10 -21.82
CA ARG A 69 23.73 28.20 -23.09
C ARG A 69 22.39 27.54 -23.11
N THR A 70 22.17 26.55 -22.22
CA THR A 70 20.93 25.75 -22.17
C THR A 70 19.97 26.24 -21.08
N GLY A 71 20.50 27.05 -20.12
CA GLY A 71 19.70 27.50 -18.98
C GLY A 71 19.52 26.46 -17.89
N PRO A 72 18.50 26.60 -17.05
CA PRO A 72 18.23 25.67 -15.95
C PRO A 72 17.74 24.31 -16.48
N THR A 73 18.25 23.25 -15.88
CA THR A 73 17.89 21.87 -16.21
C THR A 73 17.70 21.06 -14.93
N ASP A 74 16.57 20.39 -14.80
CA ASP A 74 16.28 19.50 -13.68
C ASP A 74 16.45 18.04 -14.10
N THR A 75 17.24 17.31 -13.33
CA THR A 75 17.45 15.88 -13.51
C THR A 75 16.87 15.11 -12.32
N LYS A 76 15.93 14.21 -12.58
CA LYS A 76 15.36 13.33 -11.56
C LYS A 76 16.38 12.27 -11.16
N SER A 77 16.75 12.22 -9.88
CA SER A 77 17.77 11.30 -9.36
C SER A 77 17.19 10.07 -8.67
N ALA A 78 16.03 10.18 -8.03
CA ALA A 78 15.40 9.08 -7.29
C ALA A 78 13.89 9.26 -7.18
N THR A 79 13.19 8.17 -6.85
CA THR A 79 11.77 8.19 -6.51
C THR A 79 11.55 7.20 -5.35
N GLN A 80 10.86 7.64 -4.30
CA GLN A 80 10.44 6.77 -3.22
C GLN A 80 8.92 6.72 -3.14
N ARG A 81 8.35 5.55 -3.35
CA ARG A 81 6.93 5.30 -3.14
C ARG A 81 6.59 5.41 -1.65
N THR A 82 5.57 6.18 -1.32
CA THR A 82 5.00 6.26 0.02
C THR A 82 3.49 6.13 -0.07
N LEU A 83 2.89 5.32 0.81
CA LEU A 83 1.45 5.23 1.01
C LEU A 83 1.17 5.64 2.46
N SER A 84 0.31 6.63 2.64
CA SER A 84 -0.18 7.01 3.97
C SER A 84 -1.54 6.38 4.21
N VAL A 85 -1.65 5.63 5.29
CA VAL A 85 -2.85 4.87 5.66
C VAL A 85 -3.36 5.39 7.00
N ASN A 86 -4.65 5.69 7.06
CA ASN A 86 -5.32 6.03 8.31
C ASN A 86 -6.74 5.45 8.38
N GLY A 87 -7.23 5.26 9.59
CA GLY A 87 -8.56 4.68 9.79
C GLY A 87 -8.98 4.59 11.24
N ASN A 88 -10.11 3.94 11.45
CA ASN A 88 -10.60 3.59 12.77
C ASN A 88 -10.11 2.19 13.15
N ARG A 89 -9.76 2.01 14.42
CA ARG A 89 -9.34 0.70 14.92
C ARG A 89 -10.49 -0.31 14.86
N CYS A 90 -10.26 -1.40 14.16
CA CYS A 90 -11.13 -2.58 14.14
C CYS A 90 -10.34 -3.78 14.67
N VAL A 91 -10.72 -4.29 15.84
CA VAL A 91 -10.10 -5.48 16.44
C VAL A 91 -10.57 -6.72 15.68
N GLY A 92 -9.63 -7.60 15.32
CA GLY A 92 -9.91 -8.80 14.53
C GLY A 92 -9.69 -8.63 13.02
N ASP A 93 -9.44 -7.41 12.56
CA ASP A 93 -8.95 -7.22 11.19
C ASP A 93 -7.47 -7.60 11.09
N ALA A 94 -7.16 -8.55 10.20
CA ALA A 94 -5.83 -9.15 10.08
C ALA A 94 -4.75 -8.13 9.70
N PHE A 95 -5.09 -7.13 8.85
CA PHE A 95 -4.15 -6.09 8.48
C PHE A 95 -3.82 -5.18 9.67
N GLN A 96 -4.85 -4.68 10.36
CA GLN A 96 -4.66 -3.79 11.50
C GLN A 96 -4.00 -4.49 12.69
N ASP A 97 -4.36 -5.75 12.96
CA ASP A 97 -3.77 -6.53 14.05
C ASP A 97 -2.28 -6.80 13.79
N PHE A 98 -1.90 -7.05 12.54
CA PHE A 98 -0.49 -7.17 12.17
C PHE A 98 0.25 -5.82 12.29
N LEU A 99 -0.29 -4.75 11.69
CA LEU A 99 0.30 -3.42 11.69
C LEU A 99 0.52 -2.87 13.11
N LEU A 100 -0.47 -3.05 13.98
CA LEU A 100 -0.45 -2.54 15.35
C LEU A 100 0.14 -3.53 16.36
N SER A 101 0.74 -4.62 15.88
CA SER A 101 1.47 -5.56 16.74
C SER A 101 2.69 -4.90 17.38
N HIS A 102 3.10 -5.41 18.53
CA HIS A 102 4.29 -4.92 19.22
C HIS A 102 5.53 -4.97 18.34
N LYS A 103 5.67 -6.03 17.54
CA LYS A 103 6.78 -6.21 16.59
C LYS A 103 6.88 -5.06 15.58
N ILE A 104 5.77 -4.66 14.98
CA ILE A 104 5.75 -3.59 13.99
C ILE A 104 5.88 -2.21 14.63
N LYS A 105 5.20 -1.98 15.77
CA LYS A 105 5.25 -0.66 16.44
C LYS A 105 6.65 -0.31 16.96
N TYR A 106 7.40 -1.27 17.47
CA TYR A 106 8.70 -1.04 18.11
C TYR A 106 9.87 -1.72 17.39
N GLY A 107 9.59 -2.54 16.38
CA GLY A 107 10.61 -3.21 15.60
C GLY A 107 11.44 -2.25 14.75
N THR A 108 12.61 -2.72 14.36
CA THR A 108 13.56 -1.97 13.51
C THR A 108 14.13 -2.88 12.43
N GLY A 109 14.72 -2.28 11.40
CA GLY A 109 15.39 -3.04 10.34
C GLY A 109 14.44 -3.99 9.62
N SER A 110 14.85 -5.24 9.48
CA SER A 110 14.07 -6.27 8.74
C SER A 110 12.75 -6.67 9.39
N ASP A 111 12.56 -6.39 10.67
CA ASP A 111 11.34 -6.77 11.40
C ASP A 111 10.09 -6.04 10.90
N VAL A 112 10.25 -4.83 10.37
CA VAL A 112 9.18 -3.98 9.86
C VAL A 112 9.14 -3.90 8.34
N VAL A 113 9.92 -4.75 7.65
CA VAL A 113 9.97 -4.82 6.20
C VAL A 113 9.09 -5.97 5.71
N VAL A 114 8.16 -5.65 4.80
CA VAL A 114 7.23 -6.63 4.24
C VAL A 114 7.06 -6.43 2.73
N PRO A 115 6.78 -7.49 1.96
CA PRO A 115 6.33 -7.36 0.58
C PRO A 115 4.93 -6.73 0.52
N TYR A 116 4.69 -5.91 -0.51
CA TYR A 116 3.40 -5.29 -0.76
C TYR A 116 3.02 -5.36 -2.24
N ILE A 117 1.71 -5.22 -2.51
CA ILE A 117 1.14 -4.91 -3.81
C ILE A 117 0.19 -3.73 -3.67
N TYR A 118 0.15 -2.91 -4.71
CA TYR A 118 -0.81 -1.81 -4.85
C TYR A 118 -1.30 -1.76 -6.29
N PHE A 119 -2.56 -2.04 -6.53
CA PHE A 119 -3.09 -2.13 -7.89
C PHE A 119 -4.56 -1.72 -7.97
N SER A 120 -5.01 -1.41 -9.20
CA SER A 120 -6.39 -1.09 -9.49
C SER A 120 -7.22 -2.35 -9.72
N LEU A 121 -8.37 -2.45 -9.05
CA LEU A 121 -9.38 -3.49 -9.28
C LEU A 121 -9.97 -3.44 -10.69
N ARG A 122 -10.03 -2.24 -11.30
CA ARG A 122 -10.63 -2.05 -12.62
C ARG A 122 -9.74 -2.58 -13.73
N THR A 123 -8.46 -2.21 -13.68
CA THR A 123 -7.49 -2.57 -14.72
C THR A 123 -6.69 -3.82 -14.41
N GLY A 124 -6.59 -4.22 -13.15
CA GLY A 124 -5.68 -5.26 -12.67
C GLY A 124 -4.22 -4.84 -12.62
N LYS A 125 -3.89 -3.61 -13.04
CA LYS A 125 -2.52 -3.12 -13.13
C LYS A 125 -2.11 -2.34 -11.90
N GLY A 126 -0.84 -2.46 -11.55
CA GLY A 126 -0.28 -1.75 -10.41
C GLY A 126 1.20 -2.03 -10.21
N GLU A 127 1.61 -2.10 -8.97
CA GLU A 127 3.00 -2.29 -8.58
C GLU A 127 3.15 -3.32 -7.46
N LYS A 128 4.28 -3.99 -7.44
CA LYS A 128 4.70 -4.94 -6.42
C LYS A 128 6.10 -4.60 -5.97
N GLY A 129 6.32 -4.63 -4.68
CA GLY A 129 7.64 -4.33 -4.13
C GLY A 129 7.75 -4.73 -2.66
N THR A 130 8.74 -4.16 -2.02
CA THR A 130 8.99 -4.30 -0.59
C THR A 130 8.87 -2.94 0.07
N CYS A 131 8.33 -2.89 1.26
CA CYS A 131 8.14 -1.65 1.99
C CYS A 131 8.48 -1.78 3.47
N THR A 132 8.75 -0.64 4.09
CA THR A 132 8.88 -0.47 5.53
C THR A 132 7.58 0.06 6.10
N LEU A 133 7.05 -0.60 7.12
CA LEU A 133 5.86 -0.17 7.84
C LEU A 133 6.26 0.72 9.02
N ILE A 134 5.69 1.92 9.10
CA ILE A 134 5.99 2.90 10.15
C ILE A 134 4.66 3.36 10.75
N VAL A 135 4.37 2.93 11.98
CA VAL A 135 3.19 3.41 12.70
C VAL A 135 3.49 4.83 13.19
N THR A 136 2.80 5.81 12.64
CA THR A 136 2.98 7.24 12.96
C THR A 136 2.06 7.71 14.08
N SER A 137 0.89 7.07 14.22
CA SER A 137 -0.05 7.34 15.32
C SER A 137 -0.60 6.02 15.84
N ASP A 138 -0.34 5.74 17.10
CA ASP A 138 -0.92 4.57 17.78
C ASP A 138 -2.41 4.81 18.08
N VAL A 139 -3.08 3.73 18.44
CA VAL A 139 -4.52 3.72 18.70
C VAL A 139 -4.87 4.68 19.85
N GLY A 140 -5.73 5.65 19.56
CA GLY A 140 -6.16 6.65 20.53
C GLY A 140 -7.25 7.56 19.98
N GLY A 141 -7.64 8.52 20.79
CA GLY A 141 -8.67 9.49 20.43
C GLY A 141 -9.31 10.14 21.66
N SER A 142 -10.31 10.98 21.42
CA SER A 142 -11.10 11.63 22.47
C SER A 142 -12.11 10.64 23.08
N ALA A 143 -12.49 10.89 24.33
CA ALA A 143 -13.50 10.07 25.01
C ALA A 143 -14.81 10.02 24.20
N GLY A 144 -15.36 8.81 24.02
CA GLY A 144 -16.59 8.58 23.27
C GLY A 144 -16.45 8.55 21.74
N SER A 145 -15.27 8.87 21.20
CA SER A 145 -14.99 8.77 19.75
C SER A 145 -14.34 7.44 19.40
N PRO A 146 -14.55 6.92 18.17
CA PRO A 146 -13.81 5.76 17.70
C PRO A 146 -12.29 6.01 17.76
N ALA A 147 -11.54 5.05 18.25
CA ALA A 147 -10.09 5.12 18.27
C ALA A 147 -9.53 5.09 16.84
N THR A 148 -8.57 5.96 16.53
CA THR A 148 -7.95 6.06 15.21
C THR A 148 -6.50 5.66 15.25
N PHE A 149 -5.97 5.26 14.10
CA PHE A 149 -4.56 4.97 13.90
C PHE A 149 -4.06 5.57 12.58
N ALA A 150 -2.77 5.75 12.44
CA ALA A 150 -2.15 6.12 11.18
C ALA A 150 -0.79 5.43 11.01
N CYS A 151 -0.46 5.11 9.76
CA CYS A 151 0.86 4.61 9.42
C CYS A 151 1.31 5.12 8.05
N ASP A 152 2.63 5.18 7.88
CA ASP A 152 3.30 5.39 6.59
C ASP A 152 3.91 4.07 6.12
N VAL A 153 3.67 3.77 4.86
CA VAL A 153 4.26 2.65 4.14
C VAL A 153 5.28 3.21 3.17
N LYS A 154 6.56 2.99 3.42
CA LYS A 154 7.64 3.55 2.59
C LYS A 154 8.27 2.45 1.75
N GLY A 155 8.17 2.58 0.43
CA GLY A 155 8.75 1.64 -0.52
C GLY A 155 10.27 1.62 -0.45
N ILE A 156 10.84 0.44 -0.64
CA ILE A 156 12.28 0.20 -0.72
C ILE A 156 12.63 -0.09 -2.18
N GLY A 157 13.47 0.76 -2.76
CA GLY A 157 13.85 0.64 -4.16
C GLY A 157 12.73 0.99 -5.14
N THR A 158 12.87 0.54 -6.37
CA THR A 158 11.86 0.70 -7.42
C THR A 158 10.96 -0.53 -7.41
N PRO A 159 9.63 -0.37 -7.26
CA PRO A 159 8.72 -1.49 -7.37
C PRO A 159 8.66 -2.02 -8.81
N ASP A 160 8.37 -3.30 -8.94
CA ASP A 160 8.12 -3.94 -10.23
C ASP A 160 6.68 -3.66 -10.69
N GLU A 161 6.44 -3.70 -12.00
CA GLU A 161 5.09 -3.68 -12.54
C GLU A 161 4.35 -4.95 -12.11
N PHE A 162 3.09 -4.80 -11.73
CA PHE A 162 2.24 -5.90 -11.30
C PHE A 162 0.96 -5.93 -12.12
N ASP A 163 0.67 -7.11 -12.68
CA ASP A 163 -0.60 -7.41 -13.34
C ASP A 163 -1.31 -8.53 -12.56
N TYR A 164 -2.47 -8.22 -12.01
CA TYR A 164 -3.30 -9.21 -11.35
C TYR A 164 -3.83 -10.22 -12.38
N THR A 165 -3.46 -11.47 -12.21
CA THR A 165 -4.08 -12.58 -12.95
C THR A 165 -4.99 -13.34 -12.00
N ALA A 166 -6.29 -13.41 -12.34
CA ALA A 166 -7.22 -14.25 -11.61
C ALA A 166 -6.65 -15.66 -11.51
N ALA A 167 -6.67 -16.25 -10.30
CA ALA A 167 -6.32 -17.65 -10.16
C ALA A 167 -7.25 -18.45 -11.10
N ALA A 168 -6.66 -19.20 -12.02
CA ALA A 168 -7.42 -20.14 -12.83
C ALA A 168 -8.13 -21.11 -11.88
N GLY A 169 -9.47 -21.02 -11.84
CA GLY A 169 -10.34 -21.84 -11.02
C GLY A 169 -10.26 -23.32 -11.36
#